data_c5097e0e46b9bbe40689e22b27f2b9c8
#
_entry.id   c5097e0e46b9bbe40689e22b27f2b9c8
#
_cell.length_a   1.000
_cell.length_b   1.000
_cell.length_c   1.000
_cell.angle_alpha   90.00
_cell.angle_beta   90.00
_cell.angle_gamma   90.00
#
_symmetry.space_group_name_H-M   'P 1'
#
loop_
_entity.id
_entity.type
_entity.pdbx_description
1 polymer ?
#
loop_
_entity_poly.entity_id
_entity_poly.type
_entity_poly.pdbx_seq_one_letter_code
_entity_poly.pdbx_strand_id
1 'polypeptide(L)'
;IAALLHDLKQRGLLDDTIVWWGSEFGRTPYAQNNGTGRDHNPPGFTTWLAGGGFRNGFSFGSTDEVGFQAIDGKVHMHDLHATLLHQLGIDHRLLTYRYAGRDFRLTDVFGRVIDDVIA
;
A
#
# COMPACT_ATOMS: atom_id res chain seq x y z
N ILE A 1 -8.31 -0.85 -15.24
CA ILE A 1 -7.03 -0.25 -14.75
C ILE A 1 -6.06 -0.05 -15.91
N ALA A 2 -5.82 -1.03 -16.80
CA ALA A 2 -4.87 -0.88 -17.92
C ALA A 2 -5.17 0.35 -18.81
N ALA A 3 -6.43 0.58 -19.16
CA ALA A 3 -6.84 1.75 -19.95
C ALA A 3 -6.57 3.07 -19.23
N LEU A 4 -6.79 3.13 -17.89
CA LEU A 4 -6.48 4.31 -17.10
C LEU A 4 -4.98 4.62 -17.12
N LEU A 5 -4.12 3.62 -16.90
CA LEU A 5 -2.67 3.82 -16.92
C LEU A 5 -2.17 4.22 -18.30
N HIS A 6 -2.73 3.63 -19.35
CA HIS A 6 -2.39 3.98 -20.72
C HIS A 6 -2.76 5.44 -21.03
N ASP A 7 -3.96 5.88 -20.64
CA ASP A 7 -4.42 7.25 -20.83
C ASP A 7 -3.57 8.24 -20.04
N LEU A 8 -3.30 7.98 -18.76
CA LEU A 8 -2.42 8.83 -17.94
C LEU A 8 -1.02 8.95 -18.54
N LYS A 9 -0.45 7.82 -19.02
CA LYS A 9 0.86 7.81 -19.66
C LYS A 9 0.88 8.61 -20.96
N GLN A 10 -0.13 8.42 -21.83
CA GLN A 10 -0.23 9.16 -23.10
C GLN A 10 -0.37 10.67 -22.89
N ARG A 11 -1.00 11.08 -21.81
CA ARG A 11 -1.18 12.51 -21.47
C ARG A 11 0.01 13.10 -20.70
N GLY A 12 1.04 12.30 -20.36
CA GLY A 12 2.15 12.72 -19.54
C GLY A 12 1.77 13.02 -18.08
N LEU A 13 0.67 12.46 -17.59
CA LEU A 13 0.15 12.68 -16.22
C LEU A 13 0.58 11.61 -15.23
N LEU A 14 1.09 10.47 -15.72
CA LEU A 14 1.41 9.33 -14.86
C LEU A 14 2.56 9.64 -13.88
N ASP A 15 3.51 10.46 -14.30
CA ASP A 15 4.67 10.82 -13.47
C ASP A 15 4.27 11.65 -12.25
N ASP A 16 3.20 12.45 -12.39
CA ASP A 16 2.66 13.31 -11.32
C ASP A 16 1.40 12.73 -10.65
N THR A 17 1.05 11.49 -10.97
CA THR A 17 -0.16 10.85 -10.45
C THR A 17 0.16 9.50 -9.82
N ILE A 18 -0.15 9.35 -8.52
CA ILE A 18 -0.07 8.05 -7.85
C ILE A 18 -1.36 7.27 -8.12
N VAL A 19 -1.24 6.12 -8.77
CA VAL A 19 -2.33 5.16 -8.91
C VAL A 19 -2.08 4.01 -7.94
N TRP A 20 -2.93 3.89 -6.94
CA TRP A 20 -2.90 2.80 -5.97
C TRP A 20 -4.09 1.87 -6.18
N TRP A 21 -3.80 0.58 -6.35
CA TRP A 21 -4.78 -0.50 -6.37
C TRP A 21 -4.49 -1.49 -5.25
N GLY A 22 -5.48 -1.73 -4.42
CA GLY A 22 -5.34 -2.60 -3.25
C GLY A 22 -6.68 -3.02 -2.70
N SER A 23 -6.60 -3.80 -1.65
CA SER A 23 -7.71 -4.22 -0.80
C SER A 23 -7.30 -4.02 0.65
N GLU A 24 -8.25 -4.06 1.56
CA GLU A 24 -8.03 -3.95 3.01
C GLU A 24 -7.47 -5.23 3.63
N PHE A 25 -7.58 -6.36 2.92
CA PHE A 25 -7.02 -7.67 3.31
C PHE A 25 -6.87 -8.57 2.07
N GLY A 26 -6.15 -9.69 2.23
CA GLY A 26 -6.09 -10.78 1.27
C GLY A 26 -7.15 -11.84 1.52
N ARG A 27 -6.94 -13.01 0.92
CA ARG A 27 -7.78 -14.19 1.12
C ARG A 27 -6.92 -15.38 1.57
N THR A 28 -7.45 -16.19 2.49
CA THR A 28 -6.78 -17.39 2.97
C THR A 28 -6.48 -18.35 1.82
N PRO A 29 -5.38 -19.12 1.86
CA PRO A 29 -5.07 -20.12 0.83
C PRO A 29 -5.99 -21.35 0.88
N TYR A 30 -6.88 -21.44 1.84
CA TYR A 30 -7.85 -22.53 2.04
C TYR A 30 -9.28 -21.99 2.01
N ALA A 31 -10.24 -22.89 1.74
CA ALA A 31 -11.66 -22.54 1.75
C ALA A 31 -12.20 -22.42 3.17
N GLN A 32 -13.22 -21.60 3.35
CA GLN A 32 -14.04 -21.57 4.57
C GLN A 32 -14.74 -22.92 4.80
N ASN A 33 -15.20 -23.15 6.03
CA ASN A 33 -15.83 -24.41 6.45
C ASN A 33 -16.98 -24.87 5.55
N ASN A 34 -17.69 -23.97 4.89
CA ASN A 34 -18.75 -24.29 3.93
C ASN A 34 -18.25 -24.58 2.51
N GLY A 35 -16.95 -24.44 2.24
CA GLY A 35 -16.31 -24.72 0.94
C GLY A 35 -16.67 -23.76 -0.20
N THR A 36 -17.41 -22.69 0.04
CA THR A 36 -17.93 -21.79 -1.02
C THR A 36 -17.07 -20.53 -1.25
N GLY A 37 -16.08 -20.27 -0.42
CA GLY A 37 -15.20 -19.12 -0.53
C GLY A 37 -13.98 -19.23 0.37
N ARG A 38 -13.14 -18.24 0.35
CA ARG A 38 -11.95 -18.08 1.21
C ARG A 38 -12.18 -16.95 2.21
N ASP A 39 -11.66 -17.11 3.41
CA ASP A 39 -11.80 -16.13 4.48
C ASP A 39 -10.89 -14.93 4.27
N HIS A 40 -11.09 -13.88 5.06
CA HIS A 40 -10.25 -12.70 5.11
C HIS A 40 -8.84 -13.06 5.63
N ASN A 41 -7.81 -12.50 5.03
CA ASN A 41 -6.42 -12.78 5.40
C ASN A 41 -5.59 -11.48 5.51
N PRO A 42 -5.73 -10.71 6.59
CA PRO A 42 -4.94 -9.51 6.79
C PRO A 42 -3.42 -9.73 6.88
N PRO A 43 -2.90 -10.88 7.40
CA PRO A 43 -1.47 -11.10 7.55
C PRO A 43 -0.66 -11.20 6.26
N GLY A 44 -1.31 -11.44 5.11
CA GLY A 44 -0.61 -11.59 3.84
C GLY A 44 -1.47 -11.21 2.64
N PHE A 45 -1.16 -10.09 1.99
CA PHE A 45 -1.77 -9.69 0.73
C PHE A 45 -0.86 -8.73 -0.03
N THR A 46 -1.18 -8.51 -1.29
CA THR A 46 -0.42 -7.64 -2.18
C THR A 46 -1.24 -6.40 -2.51
N THR A 47 -0.58 -5.26 -2.50
CA THR A 47 -1.06 -4.01 -3.10
C THR A 47 -0.15 -3.61 -4.25
N TRP A 48 -0.57 -2.68 -5.08
CA TRP A 48 0.11 -2.32 -6.29
C TRP A 48 0.02 -0.81 -6.53
N LEU A 49 1.14 -0.22 -6.94
CA LEU A 49 1.31 1.21 -7.15
C LEU A 49 1.87 1.48 -8.54
N ALA A 50 1.49 2.59 -9.15
CA ALA A 50 2.08 3.07 -10.39
C ALA A 50 2.13 4.58 -10.42
N GLY A 51 3.12 5.12 -11.12
CA GLY A 51 3.32 6.57 -11.28
C GLY A 51 3.82 7.25 -10.01
N GLY A 52 3.78 8.58 -9.99
CA GLY A 52 4.10 9.39 -8.82
C GLY A 52 5.46 9.11 -8.18
N GLY A 53 6.50 8.76 -8.99
CA GLY A 53 7.84 8.49 -8.49
C GLY A 53 8.05 7.10 -7.87
N PHE A 54 7.12 6.16 -8.01
CA PHE A 54 7.34 4.78 -7.62
C PHE A 54 8.15 4.00 -8.65
N ARG A 55 8.98 3.04 -8.18
CA ARG A 55 9.78 2.16 -9.05
C ARG A 55 8.89 1.30 -9.92
N ASN A 56 9.13 1.33 -11.23
CA ASN A 56 8.43 0.51 -12.19
C ASN A 56 9.00 -0.92 -12.24
N GLY A 57 8.11 -1.92 -12.38
CA GLY A 57 8.51 -3.32 -12.54
C GLY A 57 9.25 -3.89 -11.34
N PHE A 58 9.03 -3.37 -10.15
CA PHE A 58 9.68 -3.75 -8.90
C PHE A 58 8.68 -4.43 -7.96
N SER A 59 9.12 -5.45 -7.24
CA SER A 59 8.36 -6.10 -6.18
C SER A 59 9.10 -5.98 -4.86
N PHE A 60 8.40 -5.63 -3.80
CA PHE A 60 8.94 -5.48 -2.45
C PHE A 60 8.25 -6.44 -1.49
N GLY A 61 9.07 -7.17 -0.73
CA GLY A 61 8.60 -8.16 0.22
C GLY A 61 8.08 -9.45 -0.42
N SER A 62 7.80 -10.43 0.40
CA SER A 62 7.22 -11.71 -0.01
C SER A 62 6.34 -12.32 1.06
N THR A 63 5.44 -13.19 0.64
CA THR A 63 4.67 -14.07 1.52
C THR A 63 5.36 -15.43 1.65
N ASP A 64 4.87 -16.25 2.58
CA ASP A 64 5.19 -17.68 2.65
C ASP A 64 4.74 -18.41 1.38
N GLU A 65 5.13 -19.67 1.25
CA GLU A 65 4.89 -20.51 0.06
C GLU A 65 3.42 -20.66 -0.32
N VAL A 66 2.51 -20.51 0.64
CA VAL A 66 1.07 -20.64 0.42
C VAL A 66 0.33 -19.28 0.37
N GLY A 67 1.05 -18.16 0.58
CA GLY A 67 0.46 -16.83 0.56
C GLY A 67 -0.39 -16.51 1.80
N PHE A 68 -0.10 -17.15 2.94
CA PHE A 68 -0.87 -16.95 4.17
C PHE A 68 -0.41 -15.75 4.98
N GLN A 69 0.89 -15.53 5.08
CA GLN A 69 1.44 -14.39 5.83
C GLN A 69 2.65 -13.78 5.12
N ALA A 70 2.83 -12.48 5.29
CA ALA A 70 4.06 -11.82 4.88
C ALA A 70 5.22 -12.29 5.76
N ILE A 71 6.35 -12.70 5.15
CA ILE A 71 7.54 -13.21 5.85
C ILE A 71 8.76 -12.33 5.65
N ASP A 72 8.86 -11.64 4.53
CA ASP A 72 9.96 -10.73 4.21
C ASP A 72 9.41 -9.37 3.79
N GLY A 73 10.17 -8.28 4.05
CA GLY A 73 9.79 -6.92 3.69
C GLY A 73 8.38 -6.54 4.16
N LYS A 74 8.00 -6.94 5.37
CA LYS A 74 6.65 -6.68 5.90
C LYS A 74 6.33 -5.19 5.90
N VAL A 75 5.20 -4.84 5.30
CA VAL A 75 4.67 -3.47 5.22
C VAL A 75 3.36 -3.39 5.98
N HIS A 76 3.28 -2.52 6.97
CA HIS A 76 2.03 -2.17 7.61
C HIS A 76 1.32 -1.07 6.81
N MET A 77 -0.02 -0.96 6.92
CA MET A 77 -0.76 0.11 6.25
C MET A 77 -0.28 1.51 6.63
N HIS A 78 0.21 1.70 7.86
CA HIS A 78 0.83 2.96 8.27
C HIS A 78 2.11 3.28 7.48
N ASP A 79 2.90 2.27 7.12
CA ASP A 79 4.12 2.45 6.30
C ASP A 79 3.73 2.84 4.86
N LEU A 80 2.71 2.19 4.31
CA LEU A 80 2.18 2.55 3.00
C LEU A 80 1.66 4.00 3.00
N HIS A 81 0.84 4.39 3.98
CA HIS A 81 0.35 5.76 4.09
C HIS A 81 1.49 6.78 4.29
N ALA A 82 2.52 6.45 5.10
CA ALA A 82 3.69 7.31 5.26
C ALA A 82 4.43 7.50 3.93
N THR A 83 4.57 6.43 3.14
CA THR A 83 5.23 6.44 1.84
C THR A 83 4.42 7.25 0.81
N LEU A 84 3.10 7.09 0.77
CA LEU A 84 2.22 7.86 -0.10
C LEU A 84 2.29 9.37 0.23
N LEU A 85 2.22 9.72 1.52
CA LEU A 85 2.36 11.11 1.96
C LEU A 85 3.73 11.70 1.60
N HIS A 86 4.79 10.90 1.77
CA HIS A 86 6.14 11.30 1.38
C HIS A 86 6.24 11.64 -0.12
N GLN A 87 5.67 10.79 -0.99
CA GLN A 87 5.64 11.04 -2.44
C GLN A 87 4.80 12.27 -2.82
N LEU A 88 3.83 12.65 -1.99
CA LEU A 88 3.07 13.90 -2.12
C LEU A 88 3.80 15.13 -1.52
N GLY A 89 5.04 14.97 -1.03
CA GLY A 89 5.81 16.02 -0.41
C GLY A 89 5.37 16.38 1.02
N ILE A 90 4.63 15.50 1.67
CA ILE A 90 4.06 15.72 3.01
C ILE A 90 4.79 14.84 4.04
N ASP A 91 5.37 15.46 5.07
CA ASP A 91 5.85 14.70 6.24
C ASP A 91 4.65 14.22 7.06
N HIS A 92 4.42 12.91 7.04
CA HIS A 92 3.31 12.26 7.77
C HIS A 92 3.34 12.50 9.28
N ARG A 93 4.51 12.86 9.85
CA ARG A 93 4.67 13.15 11.28
C ARG A 93 4.18 14.53 11.65
N LEU A 94 4.19 15.46 10.69
CA LEU A 94 3.76 16.84 10.85
C LEU A 94 2.29 17.05 10.44
N LEU A 95 1.74 16.14 9.63
CA LEU A 95 0.33 16.18 9.24
C LEU A 95 -0.54 15.67 10.40
N THR A 96 -1.06 16.61 11.19
CA THR A 96 -1.85 16.29 12.37
C THR A 96 -3.27 16.85 12.27
N TYR A 97 -4.20 16.17 12.92
CA TYR A 97 -5.55 16.62 13.17
C TYR A 97 -5.83 16.67 14.68
N ARG A 98 -6.20 17.85 15.18
CA ARG A 98 -6.48 18.05 16.60
C ARG A 98 -7.90 17.63 16.95
N TYR A 99 -8.01 16.65 17.84
CA TYR A 99 -9.28 16.18 18.33
C TYR A 99 -9.18 15.83 19.82
N ALA A 100 -10.19 16.24 20.62
CA ALA A 100 -10.27 15.97 22.05
C ALA A 100 -8.97 16.27 22.84
N GLY A 101 -8.26 17.36 22.47
CA GLY A 101 -7.03 17.79 23.14
C GLY A 101 -5.75 17.08 22.72
N ARG A 102 -5.83 16.09 21.80
CA ARG A 102 -4.68 15.37 21.25
C ARG A 102 -4.53 15.64 19.75
N ASP A 103 -3.29 15.69 19.28
CA ASP A 103 -2.96 15.73 17.86
C ASP A 103 -2.81 14.31 17.32
N PHE A 104 -3.67 13.94 16.38
CA PHE A 104 -3.67 12.64 15.70
C PHE A 104 -3.00 12.75 14.36
N ARG A 105 -2.19 11.75 13.99
CA ARG A 105 -1.63 11.57 12.65
C ARG A 105 -2.40 10.47 11.92
N LEU A 106 -2.41 10.51 10.60
CA LEU A 106 -2.95 9.43 9.78
C LEU A 106 -2.27 8.09 10.07
N THR A 107 -0.98 8.13 10.39
CA THR A 107 -0.15 6.96 10.72
C THR A 107 -0.08 6.65 12.23
N ASP A 108 -0.88 7.33 13.06
CA ASP A 108 -0.81 7.29 14.52
C ASP A 108 0.62 7.51 15.03
N VAL A 109 1.15 6.63 15.88
CA VAL A 109 2.55 6.67 16.37
C VAL A 109 3.52 5.87 15.50
N PHE A 110 3.03 5.25 14.43
CA PHE A 110 3.74 4.37 13.53
C PHE A 110 4.05 5.05 12.19
N GLY A 111 4.41 4.26 11.20
CA GLY A 111 4.66 4.67 9.84
C GLY A 111 6.15 4.91 9.56
N ARG A 112 6.67 4.13 8.63
CA ARG A 112 8.01 4.26 8.07
C ARG A 112 7.87 4.43 6.56
N VAL A 113 8.58 5.39 6.00
CA VAL A 113 8.71 5.50 4.54
C VAL A 113 9.48 4.28 4.02
N ILE A 114 8.98 3.66 2.96
CA ILE A 114 9.58 2.49 2.32
C ILE A 114 10.43 3.00 1.15
N ASP A 115 11.66 3.42 1.45
CA ASP A 115 12.56 4.04 0.45
C ASP A 115 12.85 3.09 -0.72
N ASP A 116 12.85 1.78 -0.50
CA ASP A 116 13.13 0.77 -1.53
C ASP A 116 12.14 0.79 -2.71
N VAL A 117 10.91 1.27 -2.53
CA VAL A 117 9.89 1.33 -3.59
C VAL A 117 9.87 2.67 -4.33
N ILE A 118 10.69 3.63 -3.90
CA ILE A 118 10.81 4.96 -4.49
C ILE A 118 11.91 4.97 -5.56
N ALA A 119 11.67 5.63 -6.71
CA ALA A 119 12.60 5.72 -7.84
C ALA A 119 13.73 6.74 -7.61
#